data_be860cb146934dc7f1402b81f1bb924f
#
_entry.id   be860cb146934dc7f1402b81f1bb924f
#
_cell.length_a   1.000
_cell.length_b   1.000
_cell.length_c   1.000
_cell.angle_alpha   90.00
_cell.angle_beta   90.00
_cell.angle_gamma   90.00
#
_symmetry.space_group_name_H-M   'P 1'
#
loop_
_entity.id
_entity.type
_entity.pdbx_description
1 polymer ?
#
loop_
_entity_poly.entity_id
_entity_poly.type
_entity_poly.pdbx_seq_one_letter_code
_entity_poly.pdbx_strand_id
1 'polypeptide(L)'
;MPVYFEHTRHSIRLPGYDYASSGAYFVTICAYERECLFGETVNGEMRVDEIGRIVWDCWNQIPEHFPNTITDEFIAMPNHIHGIIRITDAAYGRGTACRAPTVRGAPTVRRAPTTERFGKPVIGSIPTIVRGFKSAVTKRVNEMNPLFGPVWQRNYYERVIRSDVELDAV
;
A
#
# COMPACT_ATOMS: atom_id res chain seq x y z
N MET A 1 25.62 27.93 -22.49
CA MET A 1 24.38 27.98 -21.70
C MET A 1 24.00 26.56 -21.36
N PRO A 2 23.89 26.18 -20.10
CA PRO A 2 23.45 24.80 -19.74
C PRO A 2 21.95 24.69 -20.02
N VAL A 3 21.60 23.69 -20.83
CA VAL A 3 20.21 23.31 -21.11
C VAL A 3 19.69 22.56 -19.89
N TYR A 4 18.89 23.22 -19.07
CA TYR A 4 18.14 22.55 -18.00
C TYR A 4 17.04 21.71 -18.64
N PHE A 5 17.22 20.39 -18.65
CA PHE A 5 16.12 19.48 -18.91
C PHE A 5 15.15 19.57 -17.73
N GLU A 6 14.01 20.20 -17.92
CA GLU A 6 12.89 20.10 -16.97
C GLU A 6 12.46 18.64 -16.91
N HIS A 7 12.87 17.94 -15.86
CA HIS A 7 12.28 16.66 -15.51
C HIS A 7 10.83 16.89 -15.06
N THR A 8 9.93 16.94 -16.01
CA THR A 8 8.49 16.85 -15.76
C THR A 8 8.22 15.48 -15.14
N ARG A 9 8.03 15.47 -13.82
CA ARG A 9 7.64 14.27 -13.08
C ARG A 9 6.22 13.89 -13.48
N HIS A 10 6.09 13.01 -14.44
CA HIS A 10 4.80 12.42 -14.76
C HIS A 10 4.36 11.53 -13.60
N SER A 11 3.18 11.81 -13.03
CA SER A 11 2.53 10.89 -12.11
C SER A 11 2.19 9.62 -12.88
N ILE A 12 2.61 8.46 -12.36
CA ILE A 12 2.22 7.15 -12.89
C ILE A 12 0.76 6.80 -12.58
N ARG A 13 0.08 7.64 -11.78
CA ARG A 13 -1.32 7.47 -11.42
C ARG A 13 -2.24 7.84 -12.57
N LEU A 14 -3.33 7.07 -12.69
CA LEU A 14 -4.37 7.36 -13.66
C LEU A 14 -5.05 8.69 -13.33
N PRO A 15 -5.06 9.68 -14.25
CA PRO A 15 -5.73 10.94 -14.02
C PRO A 15 -7.22 10.73 -13.75
N GLY A 16 -7.73 11.34 -12.67
CA GLY A 16 -9.16 11.29 -12.32
C GLY A 16 -9.63 9.97 -11.70
N TYR A 17 -8.75 9.00 -11.48
CA TYR A 17 -9.11 7.75 -10.79
C TYR A 17 -9.16 7.96 -9.28
N ASP A 18 -10.22 7.43 -8.63
CA ASP A 18 -10.37 7.48 -7.18
C ASP A 18 -9.72 6.24 -6.54
N TYR A 19 -8.50 6.39 -6.03
CA TYR A 19 -7.75 5.34 -5.34
C TYR A 19 -8.27 4.98 -3.94
N ALA A 20 -9.41 5.54 -3.53
CA ALA A 20 -10.17 5.11 -2.37
C ALA A 20 -11.37 4.21 -2.75
N SER A 21 -11.58 3.96 -4.04
CA SER A 21 -12.64 3.08 -4.53
C SER A 21 -12.37 1.64 -4.14
N SER A 22 -13.45 0.87 -3.94
CA SER A 22 -13.34 -0.58 -3.80
C SER A 22 -12.73 -1.22 -5.04
N GLY A 23 -11.88 -2.21 -4.81
CA GLY A 23 -11.13 -2.89 -5.86
C GLY A 23 -9.82 -3.49 -5.35
N ALA A 24 -9.11 -4.18 -6.23
CA ALA A 24 -7.79 -4.75 -5.96
C ALA A 24 -6.70 -3.90 -6.61
N TYR A 25 -5.62 -3.70 -5.87
CA TYR A 25 -4.50 -2.84 -6.24
C TYR A 25 -3.19 -3.59 -6.03
N PHE A 26 -2.48 -3.82 -7.12
CA PHE A 26 -1.11 -4.31 -7.05
C PHE A 26 -0.17 -3.16 -6.76
N VAL A 27 0.69 -3.31 -5.74
CA VAL A 27 1.66 -2.29 -5.36
C VAL A 27 3.08 -2.85 -5.38
N THR A 28 4.02 -2.02 -5.83
CA THR A 28 5.46 -2.31 -5.76
C THR A 28 6.14 -1.19 -5.00
N ILE A 29 6.85 -1.53 -3.93
CA ILE A 29 7.53 -0.56 -3.08
C ILE A 29 9.02 -0.93 -3.01
N CYS A 30 9.88 -0.03 -3.47
CA CYS A 30 11.33 -0.25 -3.50
C CYS A 30 12.00 0.24 -2.22
N ALA A 31 13.04 -0.49 -1.79
CA ALA A 31 13.98 -0.05 -0.77
C ALA A 31 14.72 1.22 -1.22
N TYR A 32 15.26 1.96 -0.26
CA TYR A 32 16.07 3.14 -0.52
C TYR A 32 17.28 2.77 -1.39
N GLU A 33 17.50 3.54 -2.44
CA GLU A 33 18.56 3.32 -3.45
C GLU A 33 18.60 1.91 -4.04
N ARG A 34 17.52 1.13 -3.89
CA ARG A 34 17.41 -0.28 -4.28
C ARG A 34 18.41 -1.20 -3.59
N GLU A 35 18.86 -0.83 -2.40
CA GLU A 35 19.69 -1.69 -1.57
C GLU A 35 18.94 -2.96 -1.15
N CYS A 36 19.65 -4.07 -0.99
CA CYS A 36 19.09 -5.34 -0.53
C CYS A 36 18.89 -5.31 0.99
N LEU A 37 17.84 -4.58 1.45
CA LEU A 37 17.54 -4.34 2.86
C LEU A 37 16.64 -5.41 3.49
N PHE A 38 16.01 -6.27 2.70
CA PHE A 38 14.96 -7.19 3.19
C PHE A 38 15.43 -8.65 3.25
N GLY A 39 16.67 -8.89 2.84
CA GLY A 39 17.28 -10.21 2.81
C GLY A 39 18.09 -10.47 1.54
N GLU A 40 18.38 -11.73 1.28
CA GLU A 40 19.21 -12.18 0.16
C GLU A 40 18.59 -13.38 -0.57
N THR A 41 19.00 -13.58 -1.81
CA THR A 41 18.62 -14.78 -2.56
C THR A 41 19.75 -15.81 -2.47
N VAL A 42 19.48 -16.97 -1.90
CA VAL A 42 20.44 -18.09 -1.77
C VAL A 42 19.87 -19.31 -2.48
N ASN A 43 20.58 -19.83 -3.44
CA ASN A 43 20.17 -21.00 -4.27
C ASN A 43 18.81 -20.82 -4.95
N GLY A 44 18.44 -19.59 -5.32
CA GLY A 44 17.14 -19.28 -5.96
C GLY A 44 16.00 -19.05 -4.96
N GLU A 45 16.23 -19.19 -3.67
CA GLU A 45 15.23 -18.95 -2.62
C GLU A 45 15.50 -17.65 -1.87
N MET A 46 14.43 -16.91 -1.57
CA MET A 46 14.52 -15.70 -0.76
C MET A 46 14.70 -16.04 0.71
N ARG A 47 15.78 -15.56 1.32
CA ARG A 47 16.02 -15.58 2.75
C ARG A 47 15.79 -14.21 3.34
N VAL A 48 14.67 -14.03 4.00
CA VAL A 48 14.31 -12.75 4.66
C VAL A 48 15.20 -12.57 5.91
N ASP A 49 15.74 -11.37 6.06
CA ASP A 49 16.43 -10.92 7.24
C ASP A 49 15.48 -10.32 8.31
N GLU A 50 16.02 -9.67 9.32
CA GLU A 50 15.24 -9.05 10.40
C GLU A 50 14.37 -7.89 9.89
N ILE A 51 14.88 -7.08 8.96
CA ILE A 51 14.11 -5.97 8.36
C ILE A 51 13.00 -6.54 7.48
N GLY A 52 13.29 -7.59 6.70
CA GLY A 52 12.29 -8.26 5.88
C GLY A 52 11.14 -8.85 6.72
N ARG A 53 11.44 -9.37 7.94
CA ARG A 53 10.39 -9.82 8.89
C ARG A 53 9.55 -8.65 9.39
N ILE A 54 10.17 -7.51 9.73
CA ILE A 54 9.44 -6.28 10.12
C ILE A 54 8.50 -5.84 9.00
N VAL A 55 8.97 -5.90 7.75
CA VAL A 55 8.15 -5.57 6.57
C VAL A 55 6.94 -6.51 6.46
N TRP A 56 7.14 -7.82 6.59
CA TRP A 56 6.08 -8.82 6.59
C TRP A 56 5.05 -8.59 7.69
N ASP A 57 5.51 -8.37 8.93
CA ASP A 57 4.62 -8.13 10.07
C ASP A 57 3.79 -6.86 9.89
N CYS A 58 4.40 -5.78 9.42
CA CYS A 58 3.70 -4.53 9.14
C CYS A 58 2.68 -4.67 8.00
N TRP A 59 2.97 -5.49 6.97
CA TRP A 59 2.04 -5.78 5.90
C TRP A 59 0.77 -6.46 6.43
N ASN A 60 0.94 -7.49 7.23
CA ASN A 60 -0.17 -8.24 7.82
C ASN A 60 -1.01 -7.40 8.81
N GLN A 61 -0.45 -6.32 9.36
CA GLN A 61 -1.16 -5.41 10.26
C GLN A 61 -1.93 -4.28 9.54
N ILE A 62 -1.79 -4.14 8.22
CA ILE A 62 -2.54 -3.12 7.45
C ILE A 62 -4.04 -3.16 7.76
N PRO A 63 -4.75 -4.32 7.75
CA PRO A 63 -6.19 -4.38 8.04
C PRO A 63 -6.57 -3.95 9.45
N GLU A 64 -5.65 -3.97 10.41
CA GLU A 64 -5.90 -3.51 11.77
C GLU A 64 -6.03 -1.99 11.84
N HIS A 65 -5.27 -1.29 10.99
CA HIS A 65 -5.27 0.18 10.89
C HIS A 65 -6.26 0.71 9.85
N PHE A 66 -6.60 -0.11 8.86
CA PHE A 66 -7.51 0.21 7.76
C PHE A 66 -8.59 -0.87 7.64
N PRO A 67 -9.66 -0.82 8.44
CA PRO A 67 -10.66 -1.92 8.57
C PRO A 67 -11.39 -2.29 7.29
N ASN A 68 -11.39 -1.39 6.29
CA ASN A 68 -11.96 -1.61 4.97
C ASN A 68 -10.97 -2.19 3.95
N THR A 69 -9.82 -2.69 4.42
CA THR A 69 -8.80 -3.29 3.56
C THR A 69 -8.58 -4.76 3.90
N ILE A 70 -8.21 -5.51 2.88
CA ILE A 70 -7.73 -6.88 2.99
C ILE A 70 -6.36 -6.90 2.31
N THR A 71 -5.35 -7.46 2.95
CA THR A 71 -4.08 -7.80 2.33
C THR A 71 -4.20 -9.18 1.72
N ASP A 72 -3.87 -9.27 0.45
CA ASP A 72 -3.84 -10.51 -0.32
C ASP A 72 -2.39 -10.94 -0.55
N GLU A 73 -2.06 -11.53 -1.69
CA GLU A 73 -0.71 -12.01 -1.99
C GLU A 73 0.38 -10.97 -1.67
N PHE A 74 1.48 -11.45 -1.10
CA PHE A 74 2.63 -10.62 -0.73
C PHE A 74 3.93 -11.38 -0.94
N ILE A 75 4.89 -10.72 -1.56
CA ILE A 75 6.24 -11.23 -1.72
C ILE A 75 7.29 -10.16 -1.38
N ALA A 76 8.23 -10.51 -0.54
CA ALA A 76 9.41 -9.70 -0.30
C ALA A 76 10.55 -10.19 -1.19
N MET A 77 11.15 -9.27 -1.94
CA MET A 77 12.38 -9.47 -2.71
C MET A 77 13.52 -8.75 -1.97
N PRO A 78 14.80 -9.01 -2.25
CA PRO A 78 15.88 -8.38 -1.50
C PRO A 78 15.80 -6.86 -1.39
N ASN A 79 15.38 -6.17 -2.45
CA ASN A 79 15.40 -4.71 -2.56
C ASN A 79 14.04 -4.07 -2.87
N HIS A 80 12.97 -4.82 -2.87
CA HIS A 80 11.60 -4.33 -3.08
C HIS A 80 10.58 -5.34 -2.58
N ILE A 81 9.33 -4.91 -2.52
CA ILE A 81 8.20 -5.77 -2.21
C ILE A 81 7.12 -5.62 -3.28
N HIS A 82 6.38 -6.69 -3.49
CA HIS A 82 5.11 -6.69 -4.21
C HIS A 82 4.01 -7.14 -3.27
N GLY A 83 2.80 -6.61 -3.48
CA GLY A 83 1.66 -7.10 -2.75
C GLY A 83 0.34 -6.57 -3.30
N ILE A 84 -0.75 -7.23 -2.95
CA ILE A 84 -2.09 -6.88 -3.36
C ILE A 84 -2.86 -6.35 -2.15
N ILE A 85 -3.41 -5.15 -2.28
CA ILE A 85 -4.29 -4.52 -1.30
C ILE A 85 -5.69 -4.44 -1.93
N ARG A 86 -6.68 -5.00 -1.26
CA ARG A 86 -8.09 -4.91 -1.66
C ARG A 86 -8.81 -3.93 -0.76
N ILE A 87 -9.44 -2.91 -1.34
CA ILE A 87 -10.35 -2.01 -0.64
C ILE A 87 -11.77 -2.55 -0.82
N THR A 88 -12.51 -2.72 0.28
CA THR A 88 -13.88 -3.22 0.29
C THR A 88 -14.86 -2.10 0.63
N ASP A 89 -16.09 -2.18 0.11
CA ASP A 89 -17.16 -1.20 0.41
C ASP A 89 -17.73 -1.35 1.82
N ALA A 90 -17.58 -2.53 2.43
CA ALA A 90 -18.06 -2.81 3.77
C ALA A 90 -16.90 -2.64 4.77
N ALA A 91 -17.13 -1.84 5.81
CA ALA A 91 -16.39 -2.02 7.04
C ALA A 91 -16.66 -3.45 7.52
N TYR A 92 -15.73 -4.37 7.28
CA TYR A 92 -15.75 -5.70 7.86
C TYR A 92 -15.56 -5.52 9.37
N GLY A 93 -16.67 -5.20 10.04
CA GLY A 93 -16.72 -5.11 11.49
C GLY A 93 -16.43 -6.48 12.07
N ARG A 94 -15.31 -6.63 12.77
CA ARG A 94 -15.20 -7.65 13.82
C ARG A 94 -16.37 -7.40 14.75
N GLY A 95 -17.23 -8.43 14.90
CA GLY A 95 -18.47 -8.35 15.64
C GLY A 95 -18.32 -7.73 17.02
N THR A 96 -18.85 -6.56 17.16
CA THR A 96 -19.51 -6.12 18.36
C THR A 96 -20.97 -5.92 17.96
N ALA A 97 -21.85 -6.75 18.53
CA ALA A 97 -23.27 -6.67 18.35
C ALA A 97 -23.79 -5.31 18.85
N CYS A 98 -23.82 -4.32 17.95
CA CYS A 98 -24.66 -3.17 18.10
C CYS A 98 -25.87 -3.36 17.19
N ARG A 99 -26.98 -3.72 17.80
CA ARG A 99 -28.32 -3.72 17.23
C ARG A 99 -28.60 -2.31 16.72
N ALA A 100 -28.45 -2.09 15.43
CA ALA A 100 -29.01 -0.90 14.79
C ALA A 100 -30.41 -1.21 14.28
N PRO A 101 -31.37 -0.30 14.46
CA PRO A 101 -32.74 -0.49 13.98
C PRO A 101 -32.77 -0.50 12.47
N THR A 102 -33.51 -1.46 11.93
CA THR A 102 -33.76 -1.63 10.48
C THR A 102 -34.51 -0.40 9.95
N VAL A 103 -33.81 0.50 9.30
CA VAL A 103 -34.43 1.50 8.43
C VAL A 103 -34.30 1.00 7.00
N ARG A 104 -35.44 0.56 6.45
CA ARG A 104 -35.59 0.26 5.02
C ARG A 104 -35.36 1.56 4.23
N GLY A 105 -34.45 1.53 3.27
CA GLY A 105 -34.41 2.52 2.18
C GLY A 105 -33.55 3.74 2.41
N ALA A 106 -32.28 3.57 2.84
CA ALA A 106 -31.30 4.63 2.61
C ALA A 106 -30.78 4.52 1.18
N PRO A 107 -30.85 5.58 0.34
CA PRO A 107 -30.18 5.59 -0.94
C PRO A 107 -28.68 5.42 -0.73
N THR A 108 -28.07 4.52 -1.48
CA THR A 108 -26.60 4.38 -1.56
C THR A 108 -26.05 5.73 -1.98
N VAL A 109 -25.56 6.51 -1.02
CA VAL A 109 -24.86 7.76 -1.33
C VAL A 109 -23.61 7.36 -2.08
N ARG A 110 -23.65 7.44 -3.41
CA ARG A 110 -22.44 7.42 -4.24
C ARG A 110 -21.58 8.56 -3.74
N ARG A 111 -20.55 8.22 -2.98
CA ARG A 111 -19.53 9.18 -2.58
C ARG A 111 -18.99 9.81 -3.85
N ALA A 112 -19.08 11.14 -3.95
CA ALA A 112 -18.51 11.86 -5.08
C ALA A 112 -17.02 11.47 -5.18
N PRO A 113 -16.50 11.21 -6.40
CA PRO A 113 -15.11 10.84 -6.58
C PRO A 113 -14.23 11.92 -5.96
N THR A 114 -13.54 11.55 -4.90
CA THR A 114 -12.59 12.43 -4.21
C THR A 114 -11.30 12.42 -4.99
N THR A 115 -11.17 13.32 -5.95
CA THR A 115 -9.91 13.56 -6.66
C THR A 115 -8.85 13.95 -5.63
N GLU A 116 -7.86 13.10 -5.41
CA GLU A 116 -6.72 13.43 -4.55
C GLU A 116 -6.01 14.67 -5.10
N ARG A 117 -6.06 15.76 -4.35
CA ARG A 117 -5.17 16.90 -4.60
C ARG A 117 -3.79 16.57 -4.07
N PHE A 118 -2.76 16.93 -4.81
CA PHE A 118 -1.37 16.80 -4.39
C PHE A 118 -1.20 17.30 -2.94
N GLY A 119 -0.69 16.45 -2.05
CA GLY A 119 -0.47 16.78 -0.64
C GLY A 119 -1.67 16.60 0.32
N LYS A 120 -2.86 16.23 -0.17
CA LYS A 120 -4.03 15.92 0.69
C LYS A 120 -4.54 14.50 0.40
N PRO A 121 -3.92 13.46 0.96
CA PRO A 121 -4.37 12.08 0.75
C PRO A 121 -5.75 11.85 1.37
N VAL A 122 -6.58 11.12 0.66
CA VAL A 122 -7.91 10.71 1.14
C VAL A 122 -7.73 9.57 2.14
N ILE A 123 -8.43 9.63 3.28
CA ILE A 123 -8.40 8.56 4.28
C ILE A 123 -8.89 7.26 3.66
N GLY A 124 -8.14 6.16 3.85
CA GLY A 124 -8.46 4.84 3.31
C GLY A 124 -8.13 4.66 1.83
N SER A 125 -7.49 5.63 1.18
CA SER A 125 -6.97 5.46 -0.17
C SER A 125 -5.65 4.68 -0.18
N ILE A 126 -5.31 4.04 -1.31
CA ILE A 126 -4.03 3.33 -1.49
C ILE A 126 -2.82 4.19 -1.09
N PRO A 127 -2.71 5.47 -1.49
CA PRO A 127 -1.61 6.32 -1.03
C PRO A 127 -1.53 6.50 0.49
N THR A 128 -2.67 6.57 1.17
CA THR A 128 -2.69 6.69 2.63
C THR A 128 -2.28 5.39 3.30
N ILE A 129 -2.75 4.25 2.80
CA ILE A 129 -2.40 2.91 3.28
C ILE A 129 -0.89 2.67 3.11
N VAL A 130 -0.36 2.87 1.91
CA VAL A 130 1.08 2.69 1.63
C VAL A 130 1.95 3.63 2.47
N ARG A 131 1.51 4.88 2.68
CA ARG A 131 2.22 5.81 3.57
C ARG A 131 2.24 5.30 5.01
N GLY A 132 1.10 4.84 5.54
CA GLY A 132 1.00 4.26 6.88
C GLY A 132 1.91 3.05 7.04
N PHE A 133 1.87 2.13 6.10
CA PHE A 133 2.74 0.96 6.05
C PHE A 133 4.24 1.34 6.06
N LYS A 134 4.67 2.20 5.13
CA LYS A 134 6.08 2.66 5.05
C LYS A 134 6.53 3.33 6.34
N SER A 135 5.65 4.11 6.97
CA SER A 135 5.93 4.79 8.24
C SER A 135 6.08 3.80 9.39
N ALA A 136 5.20 2.78 9.47
CA ALA A 136 5.26 1.74 10.50
C ALA A 136 6.56 0.92 10.43
N VAL A 137 6.95 0.49 9.21
CA VAL A 137 8.22 -0.22 8.99
C VAL A 137 9.41 0.66 9.40
N THR A 138 9.47 1.91 8.89
CA THR A 138 10.57 2.83 9.21
C THR A 138 10.69 3.07 10.72
N LYS A 139 9.56 3.22 11.41
CA LYS A 139 9.54 3.36 12.87
C LYS A 139 10.17 2.16 13.56
N ARG A 140 9.75 0.93 13.22
CA ARG A 140 10.29 -0.30 13.84
C ARG A 140 11.77 -0.51 13.54
N VAL A 141 12.19 -0.25 12.30
CA VAL A 141 13.62 -0.33 11.91
C VAL A 141 14.46 0.69 12.70
N ASN A 142 13.97 1.91 12.89
CA ASN A 142 14.67 2.92 13.68
C ASN A 142 14.65 2.63 15.19
N GLU A 143 13.65 1.94 15.72
CA GLU A 143 13.63 1.43 17.09
C GLU A 143 14.71 0.37 17.29
N MET A 144 14.96 -0.47 16.29
CA MET A 144 16.03 -1.48 16.30
C MET A 144 17.42 -0.84 16.11
N ASN A 145 17.55 0.08 15.16
CA ASN A 145 18.78 0.80 14.86
C ASN A 145 18.49 2.28 14.53
N PRO A 146 18.63 3.20 15.49
CA PRO A 146 18.34 4.62 15.29
C PRO A 146 19.18 5.32 14.21
N LEU A 147 20.29 4.72 13.81
CA LEU A 147 21.21 5.27 12.79
C LEU A 147 21.04 4.63 11.42
N PHE A 148 20.01 3.76 11.24
CA PHE A 148 19.82 3.01 10.00
C PHE A 148 19.60 3.90 8.77
N GLY A 149 18.92 5.05 8.94
CA GLY A 149 18.60 5.95 7.83
C GLY A 149 17.29 5.62 7.11
N PRO A 150 17.15 6.05 5.85
CA PRO A 150 15.92 5.84 5.09
C PRO A 150 15.77 4.38 4.64
N VAL A 151 14.60 3.77 4.88
CA VAL A 151 14.29 2.39 4.45
C VAL A 151 13.73 2.35 3.03
N TRP A 152 12.98 3.37 2.61
CA TRP A 152 12.17 3.34 1.40
C TRP A 152 12.52 4.42 0.40
N GLN A 153 12.42 4.10 -0.88
CA GLN A 153 12.32 5.12 -1.91
C GLN A 153 11.08 6.00 -1.69
N ARG A 154 11.15 7.25 -2.15
CA ARG A 154 10.09 8.24 -1.92
C ARG A 154 8.74 7.83 -2.50
N ASN A 155 8.72 7.26 -3.70
CA ASN A 155 7.52 6.85 -4.43
C ASN A 155 7.30 5.33 -4.34
N TYR A 156 6.25 4.84 -4.98
CA TYR A 156 5.91 3.45 -5.18
C TYR A 156 5.14 3.33 -6.49
N TYR A 157 5.01 2.11 -7.02
CA TYR A 157 4.21 1.82 -8.20
C TYR A 157 2.90 1.18 -7.77
N GLU A 158 1.81 1.53 -8.46
CA GLU A 158 0.50 0.96 -8.24
C GLU A 158 -0.16 0.65 -9.59
N ARG A 159 -0.87 -0.47 -9.64
CA ARG A 159 -1.70 -0.89 -10.77
C ARG A 159 -3.06 -1.31 -10.25
N VAL A 160 -4.11 -0.78 -10.86
CA VAL A 160 -5.48 -1.22 -10.58
C VAL A 160 -5.72 -2.55 -11.29
N ILE A 161 -6.09 -3.59 -10.54
CA ILE A 161 -6.49 -4.91 -11.08
C ILE A 161 -7.97 -4.81 -11.46
N ARG A 162 -8.29 -5.05 -12.74
CA ARG A 162 -9.64 -4.82 -13.30
C ARG A 162 -10.44 -6.08 -13.52
N SER A 163 -9.81 -7.25 -13.44
CA SER A 163 -10.47 -8.54 -13.65
C SER A 163 -9.79 -9.64 -12.84
N ASP A 164 -10.53 -10.72 -12.58
CA ASP A 164 -9.99 -11.90 -11.89
C ASP A 164 -8.85 -12.54 -12.70
N VAL A 165 -8.91 -12.48 -14.04
CA VAL A 165 -7.82 -12.96 -14.92
C VAL A 165 -6.54 -12.14 -14.74
N GLU A 166 -6.64 -10.84 -14.46
CA GLU A 166 -5.47 -10.00 -14.13
C GLU A 166 -4.95 -10.29 -12.71
N LEU A 167 -5.82 -10.73 -11.80
CA LEU A 167 -5.44 -11.13 -10.45
C LEU A 167 -4.61 -12.41 -10.46
N ASP A 168 -5.03 -13.41 -11.24
CA ASP A 168 -4.33 -14.69 -11.38
C ASP A 168 -2.99 -14.58 -12.15
N ALA A 169 -2.75 -13.46 -12.83
CA ALA A 169 -1.56 -13.22 -13.65
C ALA A 169 -0.48 -12.39 -12.93
N VAL A 170 -0.69 -12.02 -11.68
CA VAL A 170 0.22 -11.21 -10.85
C VAL A 170 0.90 -12.06 -9.82
#